data_25c42fc3e33933c0b51b1e105e4f9115
#
_entry.id   25c42fc3e33933c0b51b1e105e4f9115
#
_cell.length_a   1.000
_cell.length_b   1.000
_cell.length_c   1.000
_cell.angle_alpha   90.00
_cell.angle_beta   90.00
_cell.angle_gamma   90.00
#
_symmetry.space_group_name_H-M   'P 1'
#
loop_
_entity.id
_entity.type
_entity.pdbx_description
1 polymer ?
#
loop_
_entity_poly.entity_id
_entity_poly.type
_entity_poly.pdbx_seq_one_letter_code
_entity_poly.pdbx_strand_id
1 'polypeptide(L)' 'MKRRSDEVYASTEQDRHQKEVEFVAQHDAQWIKEHLAKVQEKRGFDSYKKLRDDVLKIWRRHDEK' A
#
# COMPACT_ATOMS: atom_id res chain seq x y z
N MET A 1 -23.25 -18.24 6.19
CA MET A 1 -22.48 -17.41 6.96
C MET A 1 -21.05 -17.70 6.92
N LYS A 2 -20.65 -18.90 7.13
CA LYS A 2 -19.29 -19.21 7.05
C LYS A 2 -18.68 -18.90 5.74
N ARG A 3 -19.42 -19.05 4.69
CA ARG A 3 -18.94 -18.74 3.41
C ARG A 3 -18.53 -17.34 3.29
N ARG A 4 -19.29 -16.48 3.88
CA ARG A 4 -19.01 -15.11 3.86
C ARG A 4 -17.66 -14.85 4.51
N SER A 5 -17.41 -15.50 5.61
CA SER A 5 -16.15 -15.34 6.29
C SER A 5 -15.00 -15.76 5.40
N ASP A 6 -15.18 -16.84 4.70
CA ASP A 6 -14.12 -17.31 3.82
C ASP A 6 -13.83 -16.30 2.74
N GLU A 7 -14.85 -15.72 2.17
CA GLU A 7 -14.65 -14.76 1.14
C GLU A 7 -13.91 -13.56 1.66
N VAL A 8 -14.31 -13.08 2.79
CA VAL A 8 -13.66 -11.95 3.39
C VAL A 8 -12.21 -12.29 3.66
N TYR A 9 -11.99 -13.49 4.12
CA TYR A 9 -10.65 -13.91 4.41
C TYR A 9 -9.79 -13.95 3.15
N ALA A 10 -10.36 -14.46 2.09
CA ALA A 10 -9.59 -14.60 0.85
C ALA A 10 -9.17 -13.25 0.29
N SER A 11 -10.05 -12.27 0.38
CA SER A 11 -9.71 -10.98 -0.19
C SER A 11 -9.02 -10.04 0.79
N THR A 12 -8.85 -10.48 2.01
CA THR A 12 -8.29 -9.61 3.02
C THR A 12 -6.89 -9.12 2.70
N GLU A 13 -6.08 -9.99 2.14
CA GLU A 13 -4.71 -9.60 1.85
C GLU A 13 -4.64 -8.47 0.85
N GLN A 14 -5.37 -8.61 -0.23
CA GLN A 14 -5.37 -7.56 -1.23
C GLN A 14 -5.99 -6.30 -0.67
N ASP A 15 -7.04 -6.47 0.12
CA ASP A 15 -7.69 -5.34 0.72
C ASP A 15 -6.76 -4.60 1.66
N ARG A 16 -6.00 -5.32 2.44
CA ARG A 16 -5.06 -4.70 3.34
C ARG A 16 -3.99 -3.94 2.59
N HIS A 17 -3.48 -4.55 1.54
CA HIS A 17 -2.44 -3.90 0.75
C HIS A 17 -2.98 -2.63 0.13
N GLN A 18 -4.17 -2.71 -0.41
CA GLN A 18 -4.77 -1.55 -1.03
C GLN A 18 -5.00 -0.44 -0.02
N LYS A 19 -5.49 -0.78 1.15
CA LYS A 19 -5.71 0.22 2.17
C LYS A 19 -4.41 0.81 2.65
N GLU A 20 -3.39 0.01 2.75
CA GLU A 20 -2.10 0.52 3.16
C GLU A 20 -1.57 1.49 2.12
N VAL A 21 -1.71 1.16 0.86
CA VAL A 21 -1.25 2.03 -0.21
C VAL A 21 -1.98 3.36 -0.16
N GLU A 22 -3.29 3.31 0.01
CA GLU A 22 -4.08 4.53 0.07
C GLU A 22 -3.72 5.35 1.30
N PHE A 23 -3.50 4.68 2.41
CA PHE A 23 -3.15 5.36 3.64
C PHE A 23 -1.83 6.09 3.48
N VAL A 24 -0.85 5.42 2.90
CA VAL A 24 0.46 6.01 2.69
C VAL A 24 0.38 7.16 1.71
N ALA A 25 -0.40 6.98 0.66
CA ALA A 25 -0.49 8.00 -0.39
C ALA A 25 -1.15 9.29 0.09
N GLN A 26 -1.88 9.23 1.19
CA GLN A 26 -2.52 10.42 1.72
C GLN A 26 -1.55 11.37 2.38
N HIS A 27 -0.40 10.87 2.76
CA HIS A 27 0.57 11.70 3.46
C HIS A 27 1.45 12.46 2.47
N ASP A 28 2.21 13.40 2.99
CA ASP A 28 3.06 14.19 2.11
C ASP A 28 4.30 13.38 1.72
N ALA A 29 5.05 13.92 0.79
CA ALA A 29 6.18 13.21 0.22
C ALA A 29 7.23 12.84 1.26
N GLN A 30 7.46 13.73 2.19
CA GLN A 30 8.47 13.47 3.20
C GLN A 30 8.07 12.31 4.09
N TRP A 31 6.80 12.29 4.50
CA TRP A 31 6.32 11.21 5.35
C TRP A 31 6.40 9.88 4.61
N ILE A 32 6.04 9.90 3.33
CA ILE A 32 6.07 8.69 2.52
C ILE A 32 7.49 8.16 2.40
N LYS A 33 8.43 9.06 2.20
CA LYS A 33 9.81 8.66 2.07
C LYS A 33 10.30 7.97 3.33
N GLU A 34 9.99 8.54 4.46
CA GLU A 34 10.41 7.96 5.73
C GLU A 34 9.73 6.62 5.98
N HIS A 35 8.45 6.55 5.65
CA HIS A 35 7.72 5.31 5.86
C HIS A 35 8.28 4.20 4.98
N LEU A 36 8.56 4.53 3.72
CA LEU A 36 9.08 3.54 2.80
C LEU A 36 10.46 3.06 3.23
N ALA A 37 11.25 3.95 3.79
CA ALA A 37 12.56 3.55 4.28
C ALA A 37 12.42 2.52 5.40
N LYS A 38 11.43 2.71 6.26
CA LYS A 38 11.20 1.78 7.35
C LYS A 38 10.71 0.44 6.81
N VAL A 39 9.86 0.49 5.81
CA VAL A 39 9.36 -0.73 5.20
C VAL A 39 10.50 -1.52 4.60
N GLN A 40 11.40 -0.82 3.92
CA GLN A 40 12.54 -1.50 3.32
C GLN A 40 13.39 -2.17 4.37
N GLU A 41 13.56 -1.50 5.48
CA GLU A 41 14.38 -2.02 6.55
C GLU A 41 13.75 -3.24 7.21
N LYS A 42 12.45 -3.21 7.38
CA LYS A 42 11.77 -4.30 8.08
C LYS A 42 11.30 -5.42 7.19
N ARG A 43 10.79 -5.09 6.03
CA ARG A 43 10.22 -6.10 5.15
C ARG A 43 11.09 -6.47 3.97
N GLY A 44 12.10 -5.68 3.70
CA GLY A 44 12.98 -5.98 2.58
C GLY A 44 12.70 -5.13 1.36
N PHE A 45 13.60 -5.23 0.41
CA PHE A 45 13.54 -4.38 -0.77
C PHE A 45 12.33 -4.68 -1.64
N ASP A 46 11.96 -5.94 -1.76
CA ASP A 46 10.85 -6.31 -2.62
C ASP A 46 9.55 -5.68 -2.15
N SER A 47 9.29 -5.75 -0.86
CA SER A 47 8.08 -5.14 -0.31
C SER A 47 8.11 -3.63 -0.45
N TYR A 48 9.26 -3.04 -0.22
CA TYR A 48 9.43 -1.62 -0.36
C TYR A 48 9.12 -1.18 -1.79
N LYS A 49 9.67 -1.89 -2.75
CA LYS A 49 9.49 -1.54 -4.14
C LYS A 49 8.03 -1.64 -4.56
N LYS A 50 7.38 -2.70 -4.13
CA LYS A 50 5.99 -2.90 -4.46
C LYS A 50 5.12 -1.79 -3.90
N LEU A 51 5.31 -1.47 -2.64
CA LEU A 51 4.52 -0.43 -2.01
C LEU A 51 4.81 0.91 -2.67
N ARG A 52 6.05 1.19 -2.95
CA ARG A 52 6.43 2.44 -3.58
C ARG A 52 5.79 2.58 -4.96
N ASP A 53 5.81 1.51 -5.74
CA ASP A 53 5.23 1.56 -7.07
C ASP A 53 3.73 1.83 -7.00
N ASP A 54 3.05 1.18 -6.07
CA ASP A 54 1.62 1.37 -5.95
C ASP A 54 1.28 2.78 -5.49
N VAL A 55 2.05 3.31 -4.58
CA VAL A 55 1.82 4.67 -4.11
C VAL A 55 2.06 5.66 -5.25
N LEU A 56 3.10 5.43 -6.04
CA LEU A 56 3.39 6.31 -7.15
C LEU A 56 2.29 6.27 -8.21
N LYS A 57 1.66 5.14 -8.36
CA LYS A 57 0.56 5.04 -9.31
C LYS A 57 -0.59 5.94 -8.91
N ILE A 58 -0.88 5.98 -7.62
CA ILE A 58 -1.95 6.83 -7.14
C ILE A 58 -1.57 8.29 -7.33
N TRP A 59 -0.34 8.64 -7.04
CA TRP A 59 0.11 10.00 -7.19
C TRP A 59 0.08 10.43 -8.65
N ARG A 60 0.44 9.53 -9.55
CA ARG A 60 0.41 9.84 -10.95
C ARG A 60 -0.99 10.15 -11.42
N ARG A 61 -1.95 9.38 -10.93
CA ARG A 61 -3.31 9.62 -11.30
C ARG A 61 -3.76 11.01 -10.91
N HIS A 62 -3.38 11.42 -9.71
CA HIS A 62 -3.73 12.74 -9.24
C HIS A 62 -3.09 13.80 -10.11
N ASP A 63 -1.86 13.55 -10.49
CA ASP A 63 -1.15 14.51 -11.30
C ASP A 63 -1.74 14.68 -12.67
N GLU A 64 -2.22 13.63 -13.23
CA GLU A 64 -2.75 13.69 -14.54
C GLU A 64 -4.02 14.50 -14.65
N LYS A 65 -4.66 14.72 -13.56
CA LYS A 65 -5.82 15.53 -13.61
C LYS A 65 -5.50 16.96 -13.84
#